data_18f1364b4fa5401579fd60cbfeaf1e1d
#
_entry.id   18f1364b4fa5401579fd60cbfeaf1e1d
#
_cell.length_a   1.000
_cell.length_b   1.000
_cell.length_c   1.000
_cell.angle_alpha   90.00
_cell.angle_beta   90.00
_cell.angle_gamma   90.00
#
_symmetry.space_group_name_H-M   'P 1'
#
loop_
_entity.id
_entity.type
_entity.pdbx_description
1 polymer ?
#
loop_
_entity_poly.entity_id
_entity_poly.type
_entity_poly.pdbx_seq_one_letter_code
_entity_poly.pdbx_strand_id
1 'polypeptide(L)'
;MALPSAGEDVVRETKTPWWKGAQGEWYVVVQAVLMLLVLVGPRTLPGGPEWSLPYVPQRQMVGAILVAAGGAFFLAGLRRLGSALTPLPYPKEGASLVQTGPYSLVRHPLYSGGLFASFGCALMVSGWLTFVYVAALFVLLDIKSRQEERWLSQKFPEYAAYQRRVRKLVPFVY
;
A
#
# COMPACT_ATOMS: atom_id res chain seq x y z
N MET A 1 -39.38 -47.02 14.95
CA MET A 1 -39.33 -45.63 15.43
C MET A 1 -37.90 -45.13 15.13
N ALA A 2 -37.72 -44.52 13.96
CA ALA A 2 -36.42 -44.05 13.48
C ALA A 2 -36.19 -42.64 14.00
N LEU A 3 -35.03 -42.39 14.63
CA LEU A 3 -34.59 -41.09 15.07
C LEU A 3 -34.21 -40.25 13.82
N PRO A 4 -34.58 -38.99 13.76
CA PRO A 4 -34.16 -38.13 12.66
C PRO A 4 -32.64 -37.83 12.74
N SER A 5 -31.97 -38.02 11.63
CA SER A 5 -30.57 -37.64 11.43
C SER A 5 -30.37 -36.15 11.73
N ALA A 6 -29.42 -35.86 12.62
CA ALA A 6 -28.96 -34.49 12.88
C ALA A 6 -28.54 -33.84 11.55
N GLY A 7 -29.31 -32.84 11.15
CA GLY A 7 -29.01 -32.03 9.95
C GLY A 7 -27.64 -31.40 10.10
N GLU A 8 -26.82 -31.57 9.07
CA GLU A 8 -25.63 -30.78 8.82
C GLU A 8 -26.09 -29.31 8.62
N ASP A 9 -26.02 -28.57 9.69
CA ASP A 9 -26.07 -27.10 9.59
C ASP A 9 -24.80 -26.63 8.83
N VAL A 10 -24.89 -26.67 7.51
CA VAL A 10 -23.95 -25.99 6.63
C VAL A 10 -24.07 -24.51 6.94
N VAL A 11 -23.20 -24.03 7.84
CA VAL A 11 -22.99 -22.61 8.08
C VAL A 11 -22.58 -22.01 6.74
N ARG A 12 -23.56 -21.52 5.98
CA ARG A 12 -23.33 -20.67 4.82
C ARG A 12 -22.63 -19.43 5.35
N GLU A 13 -21.30 -19.38 5.23
CA GLU A 13 -20.56 -18.13 5.35
C GLU A 13 -21.19 -17.11 4.38
N THR A 14 -22.02 -16.24 4.91
CA THR A 14 -22.59 -15.11 4.15
C THR A 14 -21.42 -14.18 3.88
N LYS A 15 -20.79 -14.33 2.71
CA LYS A 15 -19.75 -13.40 2.25
C LYS A 15 -20.34 -11.99 2.29
N THR A 16 -19.84 -11.20 3.24
CA THR A 16 -20.26 -9.79 3.35
C THR A 16 -20.00 -9.11 2.02
N PRO A 17 -20.98 -8.39 1.44
CA PRO A 17 -20.79 -7.72 0.17
C PRO A 17 -19.60 -6.75 0.21
N TRP A 18 -18.81 -6.69 -0.86
CA TRP A 18 -17.58 -5.89 -0.97
C TRP A 18 -17.79 -4.40 -0.64
N TRP A 19 -18.98 -3.81 -0.92
CA TRP A 19 -19.29 -2.40 -0.60
C TRP A 19 -19.41 -2.12 0.90
N LYS A 20 -19.54 -3.14 1.75
CA LYS A 20 -19.52 -2.98 3.21
C LYS A 20 -18.12 -2.73 3.77
N GLY A 21 -17.08 -2.90 2.96
CA GLY A 21 -15.69 -2.61 3.32
C GLY A 21 -15.14 -3.46 4.46
N ALA A 22 -15.70 -4.66 4.69
CA ALA A 22 -15.35 -5.51 5.82
C ALA A 22 -13.89 -5.98 5.82
N GLN A 23 -13.27 -6.08 4.63
CA GLN A 23 -11.88 -6.47 4.45
C GLN A 23 -10.99 -5.29 4.01
N GLY A 24 -11.52 -4.06 4.04
CA GLY A 24 -10.77 -2.87 3.68
C GLY A 24 -10.75 -2.56 2.18
N GLU A 25 -11.77 -2.96 1.43
CA GLU A 25 -11.91 -2.74 -0.01
C GLU A 25 -11.83 -1.26 -0.39
N TRP A 26 -12.40 -0.39 0.43
CA TRP A 26 -12.37 1.05 0.21
C TRP A 26 -10.96 1.64 0.19
N TYR A 27 -10.02 1.06 0.96
CA TYR A 27 -8.62 1.49 0.90
C TYR A 27 -8.03 1.27 -0.49
N VAL A 28 -8.40 0.18 -1.17
CA VAL A 28 -7.93 -0.14 -2.53
C VAL A 28 -8.49 0.85 -3.53
N VAL A 29 -9.78 1.19 -3.43
CA VAL A 29 -10.44 2.15 -4.33
C VAL A 29 -9.81 3.55 -4.18
N VAL A 30 -9.71 4.06 -2.95
CA VAL A 30 -9.12 5.39 -2.69
C VAL A 30 -7.64 5.42 -3.10
N GLN A 31 -6.89 4.34 -2.84
CA GLN A 31 -5.50 4.20 -3.29
C GLN A 31 -5.39 4.30 -4.81
N ALA A 32 -6.23 3.58 -5.56
CA ALA A 32 -6.23 3.60 -7.02
C ALA A 32 -6.54 5.00 -7.56
N VAL A 33 -7.54 5.69 -6.98
CA VAL A 33 -7.88 7.07 -7.35
C VAL A 33 -6.70 8.02 -7.08
N LEU A 34 -6.08 7.95 -5.91
CA LEU A 34 -4.93 8.82 -5.59
C LEU A 34 -3.73 8.54 -6.51
N MET A 35 -3.44 7.27 -6.81
CA MET A 35 -2.38 6.93 -7.76
C MET A 35 -2.68 7.45 -9.17
N LEU A 36 -3.93 7.36 -9.62
CA LEU A 36 -4.37 7.93 -10.89
C LEU A 36 -4.20 9.45 -10.90
N LEU A 37 -4.58 10.14 -9.81
CA LEU A 37 -4.38 11.60 -9.67
C LEU A 37 -2.91 11.98 -9.70
N VAL A 38 -2.01 11.20 -9.12
CA VAL A 38 -0.55 11.42 -9.23
C VAL A 38 -0.08 11.33 -10.69
N LEU A 39 -0.63 10.39 -11.47
CA LEU A 39 -0.20 10.15 -12.85
C LEU A 39 -0.81 11.16 -13.84
N VAL A 40 -2.10 11.39 -13.77
CA VAL A 40 -2.85 12.14 -14.80
C VAL A 40 -3.72 13.27 -14.23
N GLY A 41 -3.74 13.46 -12.92
CA GLY A 41 -4.55 14.51 -12.28
C GLY A 41 -4.08 15.94 -12.60
N PRO A 42 -4.91 16.95 -12.29
CA PRO A 42 -4.53 18.35 -12.39
C PRO A 42 -3.22 18.65 -11.65
N ARG A 43 -2.37 19.46 -12.23
CA ARG A 43 -1.07 19.84 -11.64
C ARG A 43 -1.16 21.07 -10.76
N THR A 44 -2.07 21.99 -11.14
CA THR A 44 -2.36 23.27 -10.47
C THR A 44 -3.87 23.49 -10.48
N LEU A 45 -4.37 24.41 -9.66
CA LEU A 45 -5.75 24.88 -9.71
C LEU A 45 -5.85 26.07 -10.69
N PRO A 46 -6.98 26.22 -11.43
CA PRO A 46 -7.23 27.43 -12.21
C PRO A 46 -7.16 28.68 -11.31
N GLY A 47 -6.39 29.68 -11.72
CA GLY A 47 -6.16 30.91 -10.94
C GLY A 47 -5.32 30.72 -9.67
N GLY A 48 -4.79 29.54 -9.43
CA GLY A 48 -3.89 29.28 -8.31
C GLY A 48 -2.46 29.76 -8.58
N PRO A 49 -1.61 29.72 -7.53
CA PRO A 49 -0.23 30.17 -7.67
C PRO A 49 0.52 29.34 -8.72
N GLU A 50 1.28 30.00 -9.57
CA GLU A 50 2.25 29.32 -10.41
C GLU A 50 3.33 28.71 -9.52
N TRP A 51 3.55 27.40 -9.67
CA TRP A 51 4.56 26.68 -8.95
C TRP A 51 5.61 26.17 -9.91
N SER A 52 6.77 26.79 -9.89
CA SER A 52 7.95 26.25 -10.55
C SER A 52 9.04 25.99 -9.51
N LEU A 53 9.37 24.72 -9.31
CA LEU A 53 10.56 24.39 -8.53
C LEU A 53 11.81 24.67 -9.37
N PRO A 54 12.85 25.27 -8.79
CA PRO A 54 14.12 25.53 -9.50
C PRO A 54 14.83 24.22 -9.86
N TYR A 55 15.92 24.33 -10.64
CA TYR A 55 16.79 23.21 -10.99
C TYR A 55 16.07 22.05 -11.72
N VAL A 56 15.31 22.37 -12.76
CA VAL A 56 14.48 21.42 -13.52
C VAL A 56 15.23 20.16 -13.94
N PRO A 57 16.43 20.20 -14.55
CA PRO A 57 17.15 18.97 -14.97
C PRO A 57 17.52 18.08 -13.80
N GLN A 58 18.04 18.65 -12.70
CA GLN A 58 18.45 17.88 -11.51
C GLN A 58 17.23 17.24 -10.84
N ARG A 59 16.14 17.97 -10.72
CA ARG A 59 14.88 17.51 -10.15
C ARG A 59 14.28 16.35 -10.97
N GLN A 60 14.28 16.47 -12.29
CA GLN A 60 13.79 15.40 -13.17
C GLN A 60 14.68 14.16 -13.08
N MET A 61 15.98 14.31 -12.99
CA MET A 61 16.92 13.21 -12.81
C MET A 61 16.66 12.49 -11.47
N VAL A 62 16.56 13.23 -10.36
CA VAL A 62 16.25 12.65 -9.04
C VAL A 62 14.88 11.97 -9.07
N GLY A 63 13.88 12.61 -9.69
CA GLY A 63 12.55 12.04 -9.87
C GLY A 63 12.59 10.72 -10.63
N ALA A 64 13.31 10.66 -11.75
CA ALA A 64 13.45 9.43 -12.54
C ALA A 64 14.15 8.31 -11.76
N ILE A 65 15.19 8.63 -10.99
CA ILE A 65 15.87 7.67 -10.12
C ILE A 65 14.89 7.11 -9.07
N LEU A 66 14.09 7.98 -8.45
CA LEU A 66 13.10 7.55 -7.44
C LEU A 66 11.98 6.69 -8.06
N VAL A 67 11.53 7.01 -9.27
CA VAL A 67 10.56 6.18 -9.99
C VAL A 67 11.15 4.82 -10.28
N ALA A 68 12.36 4.76 -10.81
CA ALA A 68 13.02 3.50 -11.13
C ALA A 68 13.31 2.65 -9.87
N ALA A 69 13.88 3.27 -8.83
CA ALA A 69 14.18 2.59 -7.57
C ALA A 69 12.90 2.14 -6.84
N GLY A 70 11.89 3.01 -6.76
CA GLY A 70 10.58 2.69 -6.18
C GLY A 70 9.87 1.57 -6.93
N GLY A 71 9.87 1.62 -8.26
CA GLY A 71 9.32 0.57 -9.11
C GLY A 71 10.05 -0.76 -8.94
N ALA A 72 11.38 -0.77 -8.92
CA ALA A 72 12.19 -1.96 -8.67
C ALA A 72 11.92 -2.56 -7.28
N PHE A 73 11.82 -1.70 -6.26
CA PHE A 73 11.51 -2.13 -4.89
C PHE A 73 10.10 -2.70 -4.76
N PHE A 74 9.11 -2.08 -5.40
CA PHE A 74 7.75 -2.59 -5.51
C PHE A 74 7.72 -3.97 -6.16
N LEU A 75 8.37 -4.13 -7.34
CA LEU A 75 8.41 -5.40 -8.06
C LEU A 75 9.13 -6.51 -7.28
N ALA A 76 10.22 -6.16 -6.58
CA ALA A 76 10.93 -7.10 -5.72
C ALA A 76 10.04 -7.57 -4.56
N GLY A 77 9.29 -6.65 -3.92
CA GLY A 77 8.29 -6.96 -2.89
C GLY A 77 7.17 -7.85 -3.42
N LEU A 78 6.64 -7.51 -4.59
CA LEU A 78 5.59 -8.27 -5.26
C LEU A 78 6.01 -9.72 -5.53
N ARG A 79 7.21 -9.90 -6.12
CA ARG A 79 7.76 -11.23 -6.39
C ARG A 79 7.98 -12.03 -5.11
N ARG A 80 8.44 -11.37 -4.04
CA ARG A 80 8.69 -12.04 -2.76
C ARG A 80 7.42 -12.47 -2.05
N LEU A 81 6.34 -11.71 -2.18
CA LEU A 81 5.05 -12.04 -1.60
C LEU A 81 4.39 -13.24 -2.29
N GLY A 82 4.56 -13.37 -3.61
CA GLY A 82 4.10 -14.53 -4.38
C GLY A 82 2.62 -14.82 -4.16
N SER A 83 2.30 -16.05 -3.76
CA SER A 83 0.93 -16.52 -3.52
C SER A 83 0.21 -15.84 -2.34
N ALA A 84 0.97 -15.24 -1.41
CA ALA A 84 0.41 -14.47 -0.29
C ALA A 84 -0.11 -13.09 -0.71
N LEU A 85 0.13 -12.68 -1.97
CA LEU A 85 -0.31 -11.39 -2.50
C LEU A 85 -1.84 -11.25 -2.44
N THR A 86 -2.27 -10.16 -1.86
CA THR A 86 -3.66 -9.67 -1.91
C THR A 86 -3.66 -8.14 -1.99
N PRO A 87 -4.55 -7.52 -2.78
CA PRO A 87 -4.72 -6.07 -2.77
C PRO A 87 -5.41 -5.58 -1.49
N LEU A 88 -6.12 -6.47 -0.81
CA LEU A 88 -6.82 -6.18 0.43
C LEU A 88 -5.83 -6.19 1.61
N PRO A 89 -6.02 -5.36 2.62
CA PRO A 89 -5.18 -5.37 3.82
C PRO A 89 -5.46 -6.61 4.71
N TYR A 90 -6.50 -7.38 4.42
CA TYR A 90 -6.80 -8.63 5.12
C TYR A 90 -5.92 -9.78 4.59
N PRO A 91 -5.14 -10.48 5.45
CA PRO A 91 -4.22 -11.52 5.01
C PRO A 91 -4.97 -12.77 4.54
N LYS A 92 -4.56 -13.33 3.38
CA LYS A 92 -5.12 -14.57 2.84
C LYS A 92 -5.06 -15.73 3.84
N GLU A 93 -6.06 -16.61 3.77
CA GLU A 93 -6.01 -17.90 4.46
C GLU A 93 -4.81 -18.72 3.94
N GLY A 94 -4.14 -19.44 4.84
CA GLY A 94 -2.97 -20.25 4.50
C GLY A 94 -1.70 -19.45 4.14
N ALA A 95 -1.73 -18.12 4.12
CA ALA A 95 -0.53 -17.31 3.90
C ALA A 95 0.45 -17.45 5.07
N SER A 96 1.75 -17.49 4.77
CA SER A 96 2.84 -17.39 5.74
C SER A 96 3.35 -15.94 5.85
N LEU A 97 3.93 -15.60 7.01
CA LEU A 97 4.53 -14.28 7.22
C LEU A 97 5.86 -14.18 6.45
N VAL A 98 5.92 -13.29 5.47
CA VAL A 98 7.12 -13.01 4.68
C VAL A 98 7.95 -11.94 5.38
N GLN A 99 9.21 -12.27 5.73
CA GLN A 99 10.13 -11.37 6.46
C GLN A 99 11.47 -11.16 5.73
N THR A 100 11.64 -11.68 4.52
CA THR A 100 12.93 -11.74 3.81
C THR A 100 12.93 -10.87 2.55
N GLY A 101 14.12 -10.57 2.01
CA GLY A 101 14.26 -9.68 0.86
C GLY A 101 13.81 -8.25 1.20
N PRO A 102 13.00 -7.57 0.38
CA PRO A 102 12.52 -6.22 0.67
C PRO A 102 11.79 -6.09 2.01
N TYR A 103 11.17 -7.18 2.48
CA TYR A 103 10.49 -7.25 3.78
C TYR A 103 11.45 -7.25 4.98
N SER A 104 12.74 -7.44 4.77
CA SER A 104 13.74 -7.24 5.83
C SER A 104 14.16 -5.78 6.01
N LEU A 105 13.87 -4.90 5.05
CA LEU A 105 14.16 -3.48 5.08
C LEU A 105 12.98 -2.65 5.59
N VAL A 106 11.78 -2.94 5.08
CA VAL A 106 10.52 -2.36 5.56
C VAL A 106 9.42 -3.42 5.58
N ARG A 107 8.43 -3.25 6.45
CA ARG A 107 7.32 -4.20 6.58
C ARG A 107 6.34 -4.14 5.39
N HIS A 108 6.24 -2.98 4.71
CA HIS A 108 5.32 -2.76 3.59
C HIS A 108 6.06 -2.29 2.33
N PRO A 109 6.92 -3.12 1.70
CA PRO A 109 7.74 -2.71 0.57
C PRO A 109 6.94 -2.30 -0.67
N LEU A 110 5.73 -2.85 -0.88
CA LEU A 110 4.86 -2.44 -1.97
C LEU A 110 4.38 -0.99 -1.77
N TYR A 111 4.01 -0.63 -0.53
CA TYR A 111 3.59 0.74 -0.21
C TYR A 111 4.77 1.72 -0.32
N SER A 112 5.92 1.33 0.21
CA SER A 112 7.15 2.12 0.12
C SER A 112 7.56 2.37 -1.33
N GLY A 113 7.61 1.32 -2.15
CA GLY A 113 7.94 1.43 -3.57
C GLY A 113 6.97 2.33 -4.33
N GLY A 114 5.67 2.17 -4.10
CA GLY A 114 4.63 3.02 -4.67
C GLY A 114 4.75 4.47 -4.25
N LEU A 115 5.07 4.75 -2.97
CA LEU A 115 5.28 6.11 -2.46
C LEU A 115 6.53 6.76 -3.06
N PHE A 116 7.66 6.05 -3.12
CA PHE A 116 8.88 6.58 -3.74
C PHE A 116 8.68 6.88 -5.22
N ALA A 117 8.02 5.99 -5.95
CA ALA A 117 7.69 6.22 -7.35
C ALA A 117 6.75 7.43 -7.52
N SER A 118 5.71 7.53 -6.69
CA SER A 118 4.77 8.66 -6.71
C SER A 118 5.44 9.99 -6.38
N PHE A 119 6.35 10.00 -5.39
CA PHE A 119 7.14 11.19 -5.06
C PHE A 119 8.11 11.56 -6.19
N GLY A 120 8.73 10.56 -6.84
CA GLY A 120 9.54 10.76 -8.02
C GLY A 120 8.74 11.40 -9.17
N CYS A 121 7.52 10.93 -9.43
CA CYS A 121 6.60 11.54 -10.39
C CYS A 121 6.31 13.01 -10.02
N ALA A 122 6.03 13.30 -8.75
CA ALA A 122 5.77 14.67 -8.30
C ALA A 122 6.97 15.60 -8.51
N LEU A 123 8.20 15.10 -8.34
CA LEU A 123 9.41 15.85 -8.65
C LEU A 123 9.59 16.11 -10.16
N MET A 124 9.18 15.18 -11.02
CA MET A 124 9.34 15.31 -12.47
C MET A 124 8.36 16.31 -13.08
N VAL A 125 7.19 16.49 -12.48
CA VAL A 125 6.16 17.41 -12.99
C VAL A 125 6.19 18.75 -12.24
N SER A 126 5.83 19.82 -12.94
CA SER A 126 5.69 21.16 -12.34
C SER A 126 4.25 21.34 -11.88
N GLY A 127 4.00 21.19 -10.56
CA GLY A 127 2.66 21.37 -10.02
C GLY A 127 2.56 20.91 -8.56
N TRP A 128 2.13 21.81 -7.71
CA TRP A 128 2.03 21.59 -6.27
C TRP A 128 0.96 20.57 -5.89
N LEU A 129 -0.13 20.44 -6.69
CA LEU A 129 -1.19 19.49 -6.43
C LEU A 129 -0.69 18.04 -6.44
N THR A 130 0.30 17.70 -7.27
CA THR A 130 0.87 16.35 -7.28
C THR A 130 1.50 15.99 -5.94
N PHE A 131 2.16 16.94 -5.25
CA PHE A 131 2.68 16.72 -3.91
C PHE A 131 1.56 16.54 -2.89
N VAL A 132 0.42 17.24 -3.04
CA VAL A 132 -0.76 17.04 -2.18
C VAL A 132 -1.31 15.62 -2.37
N TYR A 133 -1.40 15.12 -3.61
CA TYR A 133 -1.85 13.76 -3.87
C TYR A 133 -0.90 12.71 -3.26
N VAL A 134 0.42 12.94 -3.36
CA VAL A 134 1.42 12.05 -2.73
C VAL A 134 1.31 12.09 -1.20
N ALA A 135 1.11 13.27 -0.61
CA ALA A 135 0.89 13.39 0.84
C ALA A 135 -0.39 12.67 1.28
N ALA A 136 -1.49 12.83 0.54
CA ALA A 136 -2.73 12.11 0.79
C ALA A 136 -2.55 10.58 0.64
N LEU A 137 -1.80 10.14 -0.38
CA LEU A 137 -1.46 8.73 -0.58
C LEU A 137 -0.62 8.19 0.60
N PHE A 138 0.35 8.96 1.10
CA PHE A 138 1.14 8.58 2.27
C PHE A 138 0.24 8.37 3.50
N VAL A 139 -0.65 9.32 3.80
CA VAL A 139 -1.60 9.23 4.91
C VAL A 139 -2.51 8.01 4.76
N LEU A 140 -3.06 7.79 3.57
CA LEU A 140 -3.89 6.63 3.28
C LEU A 140 -3.15 5.31 3.53
N LEU A 141 -1.92 5.20 2.99
CA LEU A 141 -1.11 3.98 3.13
C LEU A 141 -0.63 3.76 4.57
N ASP A 142 -0.43 4.84 5.35
CA ASP A 142 -0.14 4.75 6.77
C ASP A 142 -1.35 4.18 7.55
N ILE A 143 -2.55 4.69 7.28
CA ILE A 143 -3.78 4.18 7.91
C ILE A 143 -4.02 2.73 7.49
N LYS A 144 -3.93 2.44 6.19
CA LYS A 144 -4.10 1.09 5.63
C LYS A 144 -3.12 0.10 6.25
N SER A 145 -1.84 0.45 6.34
CA SER A 145 -0.82 -0.41 6.94
C SER A 145 -1.06 -0.66 8.43
N ARG A 146 -1.54 0.32 9.19
CA ARG A 146 -1.92 0.12 10.61
C ARG A 146 -3.02 -0.93 10.75
N GLN A 147 -4.01 -0.89 9.86
CA GLN A 147 -5.09 -1.87 9.88
C GLN A 147 -4.59 -3.26 9.49
N GLU A 148 -3.75 -3.36 8.44
CA GLU A 148 -3.12 -4.61 8.04
C GLU A 148 -2.26 -5.21 9.16
N GLU A 149 -1.45 -4.39 9.84
CA GLU A 149 -0.61 -4.82 10.97
C GLU A 149 -1.43 -5.35 12.16
N ARG A 150 -2.63 -4.81 12.40
CA ARG A 150 -3.53 -5.35 13.44
C ARG A 150 -3.96 -6.78 13.09
N TRP A 151 -4.36 -7.03 11.84
CA TRP A 151 -4.75 -8.37 11.40
C TRP A 151 -3.56 -9.35 11.36
N LEU A 152 -2.38 -8.87 10.91
CA LEU A 152 -1.17 -9.68 10.91
C LEU A 152 -0.74 -10.06 12.34
N SER A 153 -0.86 -9.15 13.31
CA SER A 153 -0.55 -9.42 14.72
C SER A 153 -1.51 -10.43 15.35
N GLN A 154 -2.76 -10.47 14.91
CA GLN A 154 -3.73 -11.48 15.34
C GLN A 154 -3.46 -12.85 14.72
N LYS A 155 -3.00 -12.87 13.46
CA LYS A 155 -2.78 -14.11 12.70
C LYS A 155 -1.42 -14.76 12.99
N PHE A 156 -0.38 -13.96 13.21
CA PHE A 156 1.01 -14.42 13.36
C PHE A 156 1.60 -13.99 14.70
N PRO A 157 1.78 -14.91 15.66
CA PRO A 157 2.36 -14.60 16.98
C PRO A 157 3.75 -13.95 16.90
N GLU A 158 4.56 -14.33 15.90
CA GLU A 158 5.90 -13.81 15.64
C GLU A 158 5.92 -12.38 15.06
N TYR A 159 4.77 -11.82 14.66
CA TYR A 159 4.69 -10.51 14.03
C TYR A 159 5.18 -9.38 14.95
N ALA A 160 4.92 -9.46 16.25
CA ALA A 160 5.40 -8.48 17.24
C ALA A 160 6.95 -8.40 17.29
N ALA A 161 7.64 -9.54 17.16
CA ALA A 161 9.09 -9.57 17.08
C ALA A 161 9.62 -8.96 15.77
N TYR A 162 8.91 -9.21 14.67
CA TYR A 162 9.22 -8.61 13.36
C TYR A 162 9.05 -7.09 13.38
N GLN A 163 7.95 -6.55 13.96
CA GLN A 163 7.70 -5.11 14.09
C GLN A 163 8.81 -4.37 14.85
N ARG A 164 9.40 -4.98 15.87
CA ARG A 164 10.49 -4.37 16.63
C ARG A 164 11.79 -4.23 15.85
N ARG A 165 12.02 -5.09 14.85
CA ARG A 165 13.28 -5.13 14.08
C ARG A 165 13.23 -4.34 12.79
N VAL A 166 12.07 -4.23 12.17
CA VAL A 166 11.91 -3.70 10.81
C VAL A 166 11.00 -2.48 10.80
N ARG A 167 11.40 -1.43 10.11
CA ARG A 167 10.60 -0.20 9.97
C ARG A 167 9.38 -0.43 9.08
N LYS A 168 8.41 0.50 9.15
CA LYS A 168 7.11 0.33 8.50
C LYS A 168 7.16 0.63 6.99
N LEU A 169 7.46 1.88 6.61
CA LEU A 169 7.36 2.39 5.24
C LEU A 169 8.66 2.99 4.71
N VAL A 170 9.44 3.66 5.56
CA VAL A 170 10.67 4.33 5.13
C VAL A 170 11.86 3.62 5.78
N PRO A 171 12.78 3.03 4.98
CA PRO A 171 13.92 2.32 5.53
C PRO A 171 14.68 3.17 6.54
N PHE A 172 15.01 2.59 7.68
CA PHE A 172 15.75 3.18 8.80
C PHE A 172 15.07 4.35 9.54
N VAL A 173 13.96 4.93 9.00
CA VAL A 173 13.29 6.12 9.55
C VAL A 173 11.94 5.77 10.17
N TYR A 174 11.02 5.25 9.35
CA TYR A 174 9.61 5.07 9.75
C TYR A 174 9.03 3.74 9.33
#